data_312daecd6198cbf59f32b30011c05c1d
#
_entry.id   312daecd6198cbf59f32b30011c05c1d
#
_cell.length_a   1.000
_cell.length_b   1.000
_cell.length_c   1.000
_cell.angle_alpha   90.00
_cell.angle_beta   90.00
_cell.angle_gamma   90.00
#
_symmetry.space_group_name_H-M   'P 1'
#
loop_
_entity.id
_entity.type
_entity.pdbx_description
1 polymer ?
#
loop_
_entity_poly.entity_id
_entity_poly.type
_entity_poly.pdbx_seq_one_letter_code
_entity_poly.pdbx_strand_id
1 'polypeptide(L)'
;MNRRALLVGTAAGLAASALLAPTAPALGATRPAPPWGTAPLPRRTRPSTPRRNLAARLTTLPTETRQVIVVGAARYTTSYATLEAYARIRGRWQPASAALPARLGSQGFSDNHVEGVPTTPTGVYSFGPTMYGIAANPGVRYPYRQVVSGDWWNENPSSPRYNTFQQSATSPGGASEALWREVPAYTHFAVITYNMPPNVPTPIPNAGSGIFLHEFSTSAGNATAGCVSLAHDHLVSVLNWLDPALSPRIVLSPYAQLDRY
;
A
#
# COMPACT_ATOMS: atom_id res chain seq x y z
N MET A 1 15.23 -11.63 39.44
CA MET A 1 16.67 -11.31 39.53
C MET A 1 16.97 -10.20 38.54
N ASN A 2 17.29 -9.05 39.10
CA ASN A 2 17.66 -7.81 38.40
C ASN A 2 19.01 -7.92 37.69
N ARG A 3 19.17 -7.30 36.53
CA ARG A 3 20.41 -6.58 36.22
C ARG A 3 20.10 -5.47 35.19
N ARG A 4 20.04 -4.23 35.75
CA ARG A 4 20.27 -2.97 35.03
C ARG A 4 21.77 -2.84 34.76
N ALA A 5 22.17 -2.29 33.64
CA ALA A 5 23.45 -1.63 33.48
C ALA A 5 23.22 -0.28 32.79
N LEU A 6 23.37 0.79 33.57
CA LEU A 6 23.62 2.15 33.13
C LEU A 6 25.05 2.23 32.56
N LEU A 7 25.24 2.96 31.48
CA LEU A 7 26.52 3.59 31.16
C LEU A 7 26.27 5.06 30.76
N VAL A 8 26.78 5.91 31.64
CA VAL A 8 26.97 7.35 31.50
C VAL A 8 28.35 7.57 30.86
N GLY A 9 28.45 8.48 29.90
CA GLY A 9 29.73 8.90 29.33
C GLY A 9 29.60 10.28 28.68
N THR A 10 29.89 11.22 29.43
CA THR A 10 30.63 12.50 29.46
C THR A 10 30.82 13.24 28.11
N ALA A 11 30.42 14.51 28.20
CA ALA A 11 30.72 15.59 27.26
C ALA A 11 32.16 16.07 27.40
N ALA A 12 32.75 16.44 26.29
CA ALA A 12 33.88 17.38 26.23
C ALA A 12 33.76 18.19 24.95
N GLY A 13 33.78 19.38 25.05
CA GLY A 13 33.75 20.60 24.42
C GLY A 13 35.09 21.11 23.90
N LEU A 14 35.02 22.32 23.30
CA LEU A 14 36.07 23.22 22.79
C LEU A 14 36.46 22.95 21.33
N ALA A 15 36.69 23.93 20.44
CA ALA A 15 36.76 25.37 20.48
C ALA A 15 36.58 25.90 19.04
N ALA A 16 36.07 27.10 18.93
CA ALA A 16 36.01 27.88 17.70
C ALA A 16 37.39 28.43 17.33
N SER A 17 37.71 28.38 16.04
CA SER A 17 38.77 29.22 15.47
C SER A 17 38.25 29.82 14.15
N ALA A 18 38.00 31.11 14.18
CA ALA A 18 37.74 31.93 13.02
C ALA A 18 39.03 32.25 12.31
N LEU A 19 39.10 32.01 10.98
CA LEU A 19 40.11 32.51 10.11
C LEU A 19 39.47 33.38 9.02
N LEU A 20 39.88 34.62 9.00
CA LEU A 20 39.52 35.64 8.02
C LEU A 20 40.02 35.26 6.64
N ALA A 21 39.19 35.42 5.63
CA ALA A 21 39.55 35.35 4.22
C ALA A 21 39.93 36.75 3.70
N PRO A 22 40.92 36.88 2.83
CA PRO A 22 41.21 38.13 2.17
C PRO A 22 40.36 38.31 0.91
N THR A 23 39.83 39.51 0.76
CA THR A 23 39.10 40.01 -0.42
C THR A 23 40.08 40.30 -1.56
N ALA A 24 39.86 39.78 -2.76
CA ALA A 24 40.49 40.20 -3.99
C ALA A 24 39.46 40.92 -4.90
N PRO A 25 39.88 41.95 -5.65
CA PRO A 25 39.00 42.79 -6.44
C PRO A 25 38.62 42.13 -7.78
N ALA A 26 37.36 42.28 -8.14
CA ALA A 26 36.86 41.87 -9.45
C ALA A 26 37.29 42.87 -10.54
N LEU A 27 38.00 42.41 -11.53
CA LEU A 27 38.16 43.09 -12.82
C LEU A 27 37.16 42.55 -13.82
N GLY A 28 36.24 43.40 -14.20
CA GLY A 28 35.23 43.12 -15.22
C GLY A 28 35.85 42.99 -16.61
N ALA A 29 35.49 41.91 -17.29
CA ALA A 29 35.62 41.80 -18.74
C ALA A 29 34.24 41.35 -19.28
N THR A 30 33.49 42.32 -19.81
CA THR A 30 32.28 42.08 -20.58
C THR A 30 32.65 41.49 -21.94
N ARG A 31 32.37 40.21 -22.10
CA ARG A 31 32.40 39.51 -23.38
C ARG A 31 31.11 39.84 -24.14
N PRO A 32 31.09 40.35 -25.38
CA PRO A 32 29.89 40.57 -26.13
C PRO A 32 29.22 39.20 -26.44
N ALA A 33 27.92 39.10 -26.19
CA ALA A 33 27.10 37.96 -26.54
C ALA A 33 27.02 37.80 -28.08
N PRO A 34 27.03 36.55 -28.61
CA PRO A 34 26.84 36.33 -30.04
C PRO A 34 25.40 36.67 -30.46
N PRO A 35 25.19 37.22 -31.65
CA PRO A 35 23.93 37.81 -32.07
C PRO A 35 22.85 36.83 -32.54
N TRP A 36 22.97 35.54 -32.27
CA TRP A 36 21.99 34.57 -32.69
C TRP A 36 21.64 33.64 -31.50
N GLY A 37 20.58 34.00 -30.80
CA GLY A 37 19.97 33.14 -29.83
C GLY A 37 19.31 31.92 -30.50
N THR A 38 20.02 30.78 -30.53
CA THR A 38 19.38 29.50 -30.78
C THR A 38 18.62 29.10 -29.52
N ALA A 39 17.33 29.45 -29.49
CA ALA A 39 16.44 28.84 -28.53
C ALA A 39 16.54 27.32 -28.68
N PRO A 40 16.75 26.54 -27.61
CA PRO A 40 16.72 25.10 -27.70
C PRO A 40 15.38 24.67 -28.24
N LEU A 41 15.37 23.91 -29.35
CA LEU A 41 14.17 23.32 -29.89
C LEU A 41 13.45 22.57 -28.76
N PRO A 42 12.11 22.69 -28.64
CA PRO A 42 11.36 21.97 -27.63
C PRO A 42 11.67 20.47 -27.82
N ARG A 43 12.18 19.84 -26.77
CA ARG A 43 12.43 18.39 -26.75
C ARG A 43 11.10 17.73 -27.15
N ARG A 44 11.08 17.11 -28.33
CA ARG A 44 9.95 16.26 -28.72
C ARG A 44 9.78 15.23 -27.60
N THR A 45 8.74 15.41 -26.78
CA THR A 45 8.31 14.38 -25.87
C THR A 45 7.96 13.17 -26.72
N ARG A 46 8.74 12.11 -26.58
CA ARG A 46 8.43 10.82 -27.20
C ARG A 46 6.98 10.50 -26.85
N PRO A 47 6.10 10.18 -27.83
CA PRO A 47 4.75 9.76 -27.50
C PRO A 47 4.88 8.62 -26.49
N SER A 48 4.32 8.76 -25.30
CA SER A 48 4.23 7.67 -24.36
C SER A 48 3.43 6.57 -25.05
N THR A 49 4.03 5.41 -25.22
CA THR A 49 3.30 4.21 -25.69
C THR A 49 1.98 4.15 -24.90
N PRO A 50 0.82 4.02 -25.56
CA PRO A 50 -0.46 3.97 -24.86
C PRO A 50 -0.35 2.92 -23.75
N ARG A 51 -0.51 3.34 -22.51
CA ARG A 51 -0.37 2.46 -21.37
C ARG A 51 -1.43 1.38 -21.47
N ARG A 52 -1.01 0.12 -21.48
CA ARG A 52 -1.91 -1.01 -21.65
C ARG A 52 -2.94 -0.98 -20.52
N ASN A 53 -4.23 -0.89 -20.86
CA ASN A 53 -5.32 -0.89 -19.89
C ASN A 53 -5.44 -2.29 -19.28
N LEU A 54 -4.94 -2.45 -18.05
CA LEU A 54 -4.92 -3.76 -17.40
C LEU A 54 -6.33 -4.26 -17.08
N ALA A 55 -7.25 -3.36 -16.73
CA ALA A 55 -8.63 -3.72 -16.42
C ALA A 55 -9.39 -4.23 -17.65
N ALA A 56 -8.97 -3.87 -18.86
CA ALA A 56 -9.57 -4.40 -20.10
C ALA A 56 -9.25 -5.89 -20.36
N ARG A 57 -8.30 -6.45 -19.62
CA ARG A 57 -7.94 -7.88 -19.70
C ARG A 57 -8.82 -8.76 -18.79
N LEU A 58 -9.52 -8.14 -17.84
CA LEU A 58 -10.29 -8.86 -16.82
C LEU A 58 -11.64 -9.28 -17.40
N THR A 59 -11.94 -10.56 -17.34
CA THR A 59 -13.14 -11.17 -17.94
C THR A 59 -14.11 -11.75 -16.91
N THR A 60 -13.68 -11.94 -15.67
CA THR A 60 -14.48 -12.61 -14.61
C THR A 60 -15.07 -11.63 -13.59
N LEU A 61 -14.87 -10.32 -13.78
CA LEU A 61 -15.43 -9.34 -12.86
C LEU A 61 -16.95 -9.37 -12.85
N PRO A 62 -17.59 -9.28 -11.68
CA PRO A 62 -19.05 -9.16 -11.58
C PRO A 62 -19.57 -7.97 -12.40
N THR A 63 -20.73 -8.13 -13.01
CA THR A 63 -21.31 -7.14 -13.95
C THR A 63 -21.62 -5.81 -13.31
N GLU A 64 -21.92 -5.81 -12.00
CA GLU A 64 -22.17 -4.62 -11.17
C GLU A 64 -20.89 -3.83 -10.85
N THR A 65 -19.70 -4.41 -11.03
CA THR A 65 -18.43 -3.75 -10.72
C THR A 65 -18.22 -2.51 -11.60
N ARG A 66 -18.04 -1.35 -10.97
CA ARG A 66 -17.78 -0.06 -11.61
C ARG A 66 -16.43 0.53 -11.26
N GLN A 67 -15.79 0.03 -10.22
CA GLN A 67 -14.43 0.38 -9.82
C GLN A 67 -13.61 -0.89 -9.68
N VAL A 68 -12.39 -0.88 -10.23
CA VAL A 68 -11.44 -1.99 -10.04
C VAL A 68 -10.05 -1.44 -9.77
N ILE A 69 -9.41 -2.00 -8.78
CA ILE A 69 -7.98 -1.85 -8.51
C ILE A 69 -7.27 -3.08 -9.05
N VAL A 70 -6.21 -2.87 -9.83
CA VAL A 70 -5.31 -3.94 -10.28
C VAL A 70 -3.96 -3.72 -9.60
N VAL A 71 -3.58 -4.65 -8.74
CA VAL A 71 -2.23 -4.70 -8.15
C VAL A 71 -1.44 -5.75 -8.91
N GLY A 72 -0.48 -5.28 -9.68
CA GLY A 72 0.27 -6.13 -10.59
C GLY A 72 1.77 -6.11 -10.34
N ALA A 73 2.42 -7.23 -10.59
CA ALA A 73 3.87 -7.38 -10.54
C ALA A 73 4.40 -8.16 -11.75
N ALA A 74 5.69 -8.00 -12.04
CA ALA A 74 6.32 -8.67 -13.18
C ALA A 74 6.41 -10.20 -13.00
N ARG A 75 6.54 -10.67 -11.77
CA ARG A 75 6.77 -12.10 -11.41
C ARG A 75 6.13 -12.41 -10.07
N TYR A 76 5.86 -13.70 -9.81
CA TYR A 76 5.40 -14.18 -8.52
C TYR A 76 6.34 -13.82 -7.38
N THR A 77 7.65 -13.94 -7.57
CA THR A 77 8.67 -13.86 -6.51
C THR A 77 9.11 -12.44 -6.16
N THR A 78 8.45 -11.40 -6.67
CA THR A 78 8.81 -10.01 -6.35
C THR A 78 7.81 -9.40 -5.38
N SER A 79 8.31 -8.69 -4.36
CA SER A 79 7.50 -7.88 -3.46
C SER A 79 7.22 -6.46 -4.00
N TYR A 80 7.77 -6.11 -5.16
CA TYR A 80 7.52 -4.83 -5.84
C TYR A 80 6.36 -4.96 -6.82
N ALA A 81 5.38 -4.08 -6.68
CA ALA A 81 4.18 -4.04 -7.50
C ALA A 81 3.81 -2.61 -7.90
N THR A 82 2.84 -2.50 -8.78
CA THR A 82 2.10 -1.25 -9.00
C THR A 82 0.62 -1.47 -8.73
N LEU A 83 -0.02 -0.46 -8.19
CA LEU A 83 -1.46 -0.36 -8.06
C LEU A 83 -1.99 0.58 -9.12
N GLU A 84 -2.97 0.13 -9.91
CA GLU A 84 -3.67 0.92 -10.92
C GLU A 84 -5.18 0.88 -10.65
N ALA A 85 -5.79 2.06 -10.57
CA ALA A 85 -7.22 2.21 -10.34
C ALA A 85 -7.95 2.50 -11.66
N TYR A 86 -9.11 1.88 -11.88
CA TYR A 86 -9.93 2.02 -13.07
C TYR A 86 -11.41 2.20 -12.70
N ALA A 87 -12.07 3.15 -13.37
CA ALA A 87 -13.53 3.31 -13.33
C ALA A 87 -14.16 2.80 -14.63
N ARG A 88 -15.35 2.18 -14.53
CA ARG A 88 -16.12 1.76 -15.69
C ARG A 88 -17.05 2.87 -16.14
N ILE A 89 -16.67 3.60 -17.21
CA ILE A 89 -17.40 4.73 -17.75
C ILE A 89 -17.96 4.35 -19.11
N ARG A 90 -19.28 4.46 -19.29
CA ARG A 90 -19.98 4.07 -20.54
C ARG A 90 -19.59 2.67 -21.02
N GLY A 91 -19.50 1.73 -20.06
CA GLY A 91 -19.19 0.32 -20.34
C GLY A 91 -17.70 0.01 -20.56
N ARG A 92 -16.81 0.98 -20.53
CA ARG A 92 -15.36 0.81 -20.78
C ARG A 92 -14.55 1.16 -19.54
N TRP A 93 -13.53 0.38 -19.24
CA TRP A 93 -12.57 0.68 -18.20
C TRP A 93 -11.66 1.85 -18.60
N GLN A 94 -11.58 2.85 -17.74
CA GLN A 94 -10.72 4.02 -17.92
C GLN A 94 -9.84 4.19 -16.67
N PRO A 95 -8.55 4.50 -16.83
CA PRO A 95 -7.68 4.80 -15.69
C PRO A 95 -8.26 5.95 -14.87
N ALA A 96 -8.34 5.75 -13.55
CA ALA A 96 -8.79 6.78 -12.60
C ALA A 96 -7.62 7.56 -12.00
N SER A 97 -6.40 6.99 -12.05
CA SER A 97 -5.17 7.63 -11.58
C SER A 97 -3.96 7.18 -12.39
N ALA A 98 -2.81 7.80 -12.16
CA ALA A 98 -1.52 7.22 -12.53
C ALA A 98 -1.30 5.91 -11.76
N ALA A 99 -0.39 5.04 -12.26
CA ALA A 99 0.04 3.88 -11.49
C ALA A 99 0.85 4.31 -10.27
N LEU A 100 0.56 3.68 -9.16
CA LEU A 100 1.15 3.96 -7.86
C LEU A 100 2.12 2.84 -7.49
N PRO A 101 3.34 3.16 -7.02
CA PRO A 101 4.22 2.15 -6.44
C PRO A 101 3.55 1.47 -5.25
N ALA A 102 3.58 0.14 -5.24
CA ALA A 102 3.01 -0.69 -4.19
C ALA A 102 4.00 -1.77 -3.74
N ARG A 103 3.76 -2.33 -2.56
CA ARG A 103 4.52 -3.47 -2.05
C ARG A 103 3.56 -4.60 -1.71
N LEU A 104 4.10 -5.80 -1.78
CA LEU A 104 3.42 -7.07 -1.51
C LEU A 104 4.12 -7.79 -0.36
N GLY A 105 3.62 -8.98 -0.03
CA GLY A 105 4.31 -9.93 0.81
C GLY A 105 5.77 -10.09 0.39
N SER A 106 6.67 -10.26 1.35
CA SER A 106 8.12 -10.29 1.09
C SER A 106 8.53 -11.41 0.12
N GLN A 107 7.72 -12.46 0.00
CA GLN A 107 7.91 -13.55 -0.97
C GLN A 107 7.06 -13.39 -2.25
N GLY A 108 6.40 -12.24 -2.42
CA GLY A 108 5.61 -11.93 -3.61
C GLY A 108 4.21 -12.55 -3.60
N PHE A 109 3.71 -12.97 -4.76
CA PHE A 109 2.39 -13.57 -4.93
C PHE A 109 2.37 -15.09 -4.67
N SER A 110 1.19 -15.62 -4.30
CA SER A 110 0.93 -17.06 -4.24
C SER A 110 -0.52 -17.36 -4.64
N ASP A 111 -0.71 -18.40 -5.47
CA ASP A 111 -2.03 -18.97 -5.76
C ASP A 111 -2.54 -19.84 -4.59
N ASN A 112 -1.63 -20.25 -3.68
CA ASN A 112 -1.89 -21.04 -2.48
C ASN A 112 -1.31 -20.32 -1.26
N HIS A 113 -1.80 -19.13 -0.96
CA HIS A 113 -1.42 -18.43 0.26
C HIS A 113 -1.91 -19.21 1.48
N VAL A 114 -1.08 -19.29 2.52
CA VAL A 114 -1.37 -19.96 3.79
C VAL A 114 -0.89 -19.10 4.95
N GLU A 115 -1.44 -19.36 6.13
CA GLU A 115 -1.09 -18.65 7.36
C GLU A 115 0.41 -18.70 7.65
N GLY A 116 0.98 -17.57 8.06
CA GLY A 116 2.41 -17.47 8.43
C GLY A 116 3.41 -17.46 7.26
N VAL A 117 2.95 -17.60 6.01
CA VAL A 117 3.81 -17.45 4.82
C VAL A 117 3.63 -16.07 4.22
N PRO A 118 4.68 -15.24 4.13
CA PRO A 118 4.57 -13.84 3.74
C PRO A 118 4.43 -13.66 2.22
N THR A 119 3.39 -14.26 1.63
CA THR A 119 2.97 -14.10 0.24
C THR A 119 1.65 -13.35 0.16
N THR A 120 1.44 -12.59 -0.90
CA THR A 120 0.15 -11.96 -1.21
C THR A 120 -0.70 -12.93 -2.04
N PRO A 121 -1.94 -13.24 -1.65
CA PRO A 121 -2.80 -14.14 -2.40
C PRO A 121 -3.17 -13.55 -3.77
N THR A 122 -3.11 -14.36 -4.83
CA THR A 122 -3.66 -13.98 -6.13
C THR A 122 -5.17 -14.17 -6.16
N GLY A 123 -5.89 -13.34 -6.92
CA GLY A 123 -7.35 -13.49 -7.05
C GLY A 123 -8.07 -12.17 -7.29
N VAL A 124 -9.40 -12.29 -7.30
CA VAL A 124 -10.35 -11.16 -7.34
C VAL A 124 -11.08 -11.10 -6.00
N TYR A 125 -10.99 -9.97 -5.33
CA TYR A 125 -11.55 -9.78 -3.99
C TYR A 125 -12.41 -8.52 -3.93
N SER A 126 -13.31 -8.49 -2.95
CA SER A 126 -14.01 -7.27 -2.53
C SER A 126 -13.19 -6.54 -1.47
N PHE A 127 -13.69 -5.38 -1.07
CA PHE A 127 -13.28 -4.75 0.18
C PHE A 127 -14.28 -5.12 1.30
N GLY A 128 -13.80 -5.21 2.53
CA GLY A 128 -14.64 -5.36 3.71
C GLY A 128 -15.64 -4.21 3.85
N PRO A 129 -16.73 -4.40 4.59
CA PRO A 129 -17.82 -3.41 4.70
C PRO A 129 -17.40 -2.15 5.48
N THR A 130 -16.31 -2.21 6.21
CA THR A 130 -15.79 -1.12 7.05
C THR A 130 -14.32 -0.91 6.74
N MET A 131 -13.91 0.34 6.63
CA MET A 131 -12.50 0.76 6.64
C MET A 131 -12.11 1.15 8.05
N TYR A 132 -10.84 1.05 8.35
CA TYR A 132 -10.29 1.23 9.68
C TYR A 132 -9.09 2.16 9.67
N GLY A 133 -8.71 2.68 10.84
CA GLY A 133 -7.45 3.38 11.00
C GLY A 133 -7.23 3.89 12.42
N ILE A 134 -5.97 3.98 12.83
CA ILE A 134 -5.55 4.58 14.09
C ILE A 134 -5.88 6.09 14.08
N ALA A 135 -5.70 6.72 12.93
CA ALA A 135 -6.09 8.12 12.73
C ALA A 135 -7.59 8.28 12.47
N ALA A 136 -8.08 9.51 12.55
CA ALA A 136 -9.46 9.87 12.24
C ALA A 136 -9.78 9.59 10.75
N ASN A 137 -11.09 9.47 10.43
CA ASN A 137 -11.55 9.22 9.06
C ASN A 137 -10.97 10.26 8.08
N PRO A 138 -10.21 9.82 7.06
CA PRO A 138 -9.61 10.74 6.08
C PRO A 138 -10.60 11.21 4.99
N GLY A 139 -11.90 10.92 5.13
CA GLY A 139 -12.94 11.28 4.19
C GLY A 139 -13.43 10.13 3.30
N VAL A 140 -13.25 8.87 3.72
CA VAL A 140 -13.71 7.70 2.96
C VAL A 140 -15.23 7.61 2.92
N ARG A 141 -15.77 7.02 1.85
CA ARG A 141 -17.21 6.80 1.63
C ARG A 141 -17.73 5.53 2.29
N TYR A 142 -16.83 4.65 2.69
CA TYR A 142 -17.16 3.46 3.47
C TYR A 142 -17.46 3.83 4.92
N PRO A 143 -18.26 3.03 5.64
CA PRO A 143 -18.25 3.06 7.10
C PRO A 143 -16.80 3.04 7.60
N TYR A 144 -16.50 3.85 8.60
CA TYR A 144 -15.15 3.98 9.14
C TYR A 144 -15.14 3.75 10.63
N ARG A 145 -14.20 2.93 11.10
CA ARG A 145 -13.93 2.72 12.52
C ARG A 145 -12.55 3.25 12.87
N GLN A 146 -12.50 4.26 13.71
CA GLN A 146 -11.23 4.64 14.34
C GLN A 146 -10.83 3.54 15.32
N VAL A 147 -9.62 3.02 15.13
CA VAL A 147 -9.07 1.92 15.92
C VAL A 147 -8.68 2.43 17.31
N VAL A 148 -9.08 1.69 18.33
CA VAL A 148 -8.78 1.96 19.74
C VAL A 148 -8.15 0.74 20.40
N SER A 149 -7.61 0.92 21.60
CA SER A 149 -7.08 -0.20 22.39
C SER A 149 -8.14 -1.28 22.59
N GLY A 150 -7.76 -2.53 22.37
CA GLY A 150 -8.67 -3.68 22.41
C GLY A 150 -9.29 -4.04 21.04
N ASP A 151 -8.98 -3.31 19.97
CA ASP A 151 -9.37 -3.69 18.62
C ASP A 151 -8.35 -4.64 18.01
N TRP A 152 -8.76 -5.86 17.73
CA TRP A 152 -7.93 -6.94 17.24
C TRP A 152 -8.39 -7.41 15.86
N TRP A 153 -7.44 -7.85 15.03
CA TRP A 153 -7.73 -8.80 13.96
C TRP A 153 -7.42 -10.19 14.46
N ASN A 154 -8.41 -11.07 14.48
CA ASN A 154 -8.23 -12.42 15.03
C ASN A 154 -7.58 -13.34 13.98
N GLU A 155 -6.33 -13.69 14.20
CA GLU A 155 -5.51 -14.57 13.38
C GLU A 155 -5.21 -15.92 14.07
N ASN A 156 -6.06 -16.30 15.01
CA ASN A 156 -5.97 -17.60 15.69
C ASN A 156 -6.76 -18.65 14.91
N PRO A 157 -6.09 -19.60 14.21
CA PRO A 157 -6.78 -20.62 13.42
C PRO A 157 -7.66 -21.57 14.25
N SER A 158 -7.44 -21.64 15.57
CA SER A 158 -8.27 -22.43 16.48
C SER A 158 -9.51 -21.66 16.96
N SER A 159 -9.64 -20.41 16.62
CA SER A 159 -10.79 -19.59 17.01
C SER A 159 -11.95 -19.75 16.03
N PRO A 160 -13.20 -19.92 16.49
CA PRO A 160 -14.38 -19.88 15.61
C PRO A 160 -14.60 -18.51 14.94
N ARG A 161 -13.87 -17.49 15.39
CA ARG A 161 -13.87 -16.13 14.83
C ARG A 161 -12.57 -15.78 14.10
N TYR A 162 -11.85 -16.79 13.61
CA TYR A 162 -10.65 -16.62 12.80
C TYR A 162 -10.91 -15.69 11.61
N ASN A 163 -9.93 -14.88 11.29
CA ASN A 163 -9.94 -13.88 10.21
C ASN A 163 -11.11 -12.88 10.31
N THR A 164 -11.40 -12.39 11.52
CA THR A 164 -12.41 -11.35 11.76
C THR A 164 -11.91 -10.28 12.72
N PHE A 165 -12.49 -9.08 12.57
CA PHE A 165 -12.35 -8.01 13.56
C PHE A 165 -12.99 -8.40 14.89
N GLN A 166 -12.34 -8.07 16.00
CA GLN A 166 -12.87 -8.24 17.35
C GLN A 166 -12.48 -7.07 18.25
N GLN A 167 -13.38 -6.71 19.17
CA GLN A 167 -13.04 -5.86 20.30
C GLN A 167 -13.00 -6.73 21.56
N SER A 168 -11.85 -6.73 22.24
CA SER A 168 -11.64 -7.54 23.44
C SER A 168 -10.55 -6.92 24.32
N ALA A 169 -10.73 -7.02 25.64
CA ALA A 169 -9.70 -6.61 26.60
C ALA A 169 -8.46 -7.54 26.55
N THR A 170 -8.61 -8.75 26.04
CA THR A 170 -7.54 -9.75 25.92
C THR A 170 -7.36 -10.17 24.47
N SER A 171 -6.11 -10.56 24.12
CA SER A 171 -5.82 -11.09 22.80
C SER A 171 -6.67 -12.32 22.48
N PRO A 172 -7.18 -12.46 21.24
CA PRO A 172 -7.84 -13.67 20.76
C PRO A 172 -6.89 -14.90 20.67
N GLY A 173 -5.59 -14.70 20.90
CA GLY A 173 -4.56 -15.73 20.78
C GLY A 173 -4.03 -15.89 19.35
N GLY A 174 -3.16 -16.90 19.15
CA GLY A 174 -2.48 -17.09 17.87
C GLY A 174 -1.61 -15.87 17.50
N ALA A 175 -1.53 -15.56 16.23
CA ALA A 175 -0.81 -14.42 15.69
C ALA A 175 -1.66 -13.12 15.65
N SER A 176 -2.83 -13.09 16.34
CA SER A 176 -3.79 -11.98 16.29
C SER A 176 -3.14 -10.62 16.48
N GLU A 177 -3.43 -9.70 15.55
CA GLU A 177 -2.84 -8.37 15.51
C GLU A 177 -3.58 -7.38 16.42
N ALA A 178 -2.82 -6.68 17.26
CA ALA A 178 -3.29 -5.54 18.04
C ALA A 178 -3.31 -4.29 17.15
N LEU A 179 -4.41 -4.06 16.44
CA LEU A 179 -4.50 -3.07 15.35
C LEU A 179 -4.03 -1.67 15.74
N TRP A 180 -4.20 -1.27 16.99
CA TRP A 180 -3.77 0.05 17.49
C TRP A 180 -2.26 0.19 17.70
N ARG A 181 -1.48 -0.89 17.53
CA ARG A 181 -0.02 -0.90 17.71
C ARG A 181 0.75 -0.85 16.40
N GLU A 182 0.07 -1.09 15.29
CA GLU A 182 0.68 -1.21 13.96
C GLU A 182 0.88 0.17 13.31
N VAL A 183 1.72 1.01 13.92
CA VAL A 183 2.05 2.36 13.44
C VAL A 183 3.34 2.33 12.61
N PRO A 184 3.40 3.00 11.45
CA PRO A 184 2.33 3.75 10.77
C PRO A 184 1.43 2.89 9.88
N ALA A 185 1.70 1.58 9.75
CA ALA A 185 1.06 0.71 8.77
C ALA A 185 -0.48 0.82 8.78
N TYR A 186 -1.08 0.90 9.97
CA TYR A 186 -2.53 0.97 10.12
C TYR A 186 -3.03 2.36 10.49
N THR A 187 -2.31 3.43 10.06
CA THR A 187 -2.85 4.81 10.11
C THR A 187 -4.22 4.86 9.46
N HIS A 188 -4.36 4.23 8.28
CA HIS A 188 -5.62 3.91 7.60
C HIS A 188 -5.48 2.57 6.88
N PHE A 189 -6.55 1.77 6.80
CA PHE A 189 -6.53 0.55 6.00
C PHE A 189 -7.92 0.08 5.59
N ALA A 190 -7.95 -0.73 4.53
CA ALA A 190 -9.12 -1.45 4.05
C ALA A 190 -8.86 -2.95 4.06
N VAL A 191 -9.84 -3.74 4.48
CA VAL A 191 -9.76 -5.20 4.46
C VAL A 191 -9.97 -5.68 3.03
N ILE A 192 -9.07 -6.53 2.52
CA ILE A 192 -9.23 -7.29 1.28
C ILE A 192 -9.86 -8.64 1.66
N THR A 193 -11.00 -9.00 1.04
CA THR A 193 -11.82 -10.13 1.49
C THR A 193 -11.23 -11.51 1.14
N TYR A 194 -9.91 -11.66 1.24
CA TYR A 194 -9.28 -12.96 1.13
C TYR A 194 -9.69 -13.86 2.31
N ASN A 195 -10.01 -15.12 2.03
CA ASN A 195 -10.41 -16.12 3.02
C ASN A 195 -11.52 -15.64 3.98
N MET A 196 -12.50 -14.94 3.44
CA MET A 196 -13.68 -14.46 4.15
C MET A 196 -14.82 -14.17 3.15
N PRO A 197 -16.08 -14.02 3.61
CA PRO A 197 -17.18 -13.67 2.72
C PRO A 197 -16.89 -12.38 1.91
N PRO A 198 -17.30 -12.32 0.63
CA PRO A 198 -18.08 -13.32 -0.10
C PRO A 198 -17.22 -14.40 -0.80
N ASN A 199 -15.89 -14.37 -0.69
CA ASN A 199 -15.01 -15.29 -1.41
C ASN A 199 -15.09 -16.73 -0.87
N VAL A 200 -15.29 -16.89 0.44
CA VAL A 200 -15.63 -18.15 1.10
C VAL A 200 -16.77 -17.91 2.08
N PRO A 201 -17.66 -18.88 2.31
CA PRO A 201 -18.80 -18.68 3.24
C PRO A 201 -18.34 -18.50 4.69
N THR A 202 -17.26 -19.16 5.07
CA THR A 202 -16.63 -19.08 6.40
C THR A 202 -15.12 -19.15 6.24
N PRO A 203 -14.33 -18.36 6.98
CA PRO A 203 -12.88 -18.43 6.93
C PRO A 203 -12.35 -19.84 7.20
N ILE A 204 -11.46 -20.30 6.33
CA ILE A 204 -10.84 -21.62 6.42
C ILE A 204 -9.60 -21.50 7.31
N PRO A 205 -9.52 -22.23 8.43
CA PRO A 205 -8.36 -22.19 9.32
C PRO A 205 -7.05 -22.49 8.57
N ASN A 206 -6.00 -21.76 8.90
CA ASN A 206 -4.67 -21.83 8.30
C ASN A 206 -4.58 -21.46 6.80
N ALA A 207 -5.67 -21.06 6.14
CA ALA A 207 -5.61 -20.63 4.76
C ALA A 207 -5.15 -19.16 4.61
N GLY A 208 -4.74 -18.51 5.69
CA GLY A 208 -4.29 -17.13 5.74
C GLY A 208 -5.36 -16.16 6.23
N SER A 209 -4.92 -15.10 6.89
CA SER A 209 -5.76 -14.07 7.51
C SER A 209 -5.14 -12.68 7.34
N GLY A 210 -5.87 -11.63 7.73
CA GLY A 210 -5.32 -10.28 7.85
C GLY A 210 -4.78 -9.68 6.56
N ILE A 211 -5.39 -9.93 5.39
CA ILE A 211 -4.94 -9.34 4.14
C ILE A 211 -5.57 -7.96 3.96
N PHE A 212 -4.75 -6.91 4.05
CA PHE A 212 -5.19 -5.52 4.00
C PHE A 212 -4.53 -4.71 2.88
N LEU A 213 -5.16 -3.60 2.53
CA LEU A 213 -4.57 -2.49 1.80
C LEU A 213 -4.27 -1.40 2.83
N HIS A 214 -2.97 -1.10 3.08
CA HIS A 214 -2.53 -0.24 4.16
C HIS A 214 -1.34 0.66 3.78
N GLU A 215 -0.85 1.46 4.72
CA GLU A 215 0.31 2.34 4.54
C GLU A 215 1.62 1.55 4.60
N PHE A 216 2.68 2.08 3.97
CA PHE A 216 4.04 1.56 4.15
C PHE A 216 4.40 1.52 5.64
N SER A 217 4.97 0.39 6.05
CA SER A 217 5.57 0.27 7.38
C SER A 217 6.96 0.93 7.41
N THR A 218 7.54 1.05 8.60
CA THR A 218 8.93 1.49 8.77
C THR A 218 9.95 0.37 8.52
N SER A 219 9.50 -0.84 8.20
CA SER A 219 10.38 -1.98 7.91
C SER A 219 11.19 -1.76 6.64
N ALA A 220 12.37 -2.34 6.58
CA ALA A 220 13.27 -2.23 5.43
C ALA A 220 12.56 -2.69 4.13
N GLY A 221 12.53 -1.77 3.13
CA GLY A 221 11.93 -2.03 1.82
C GLY A 221 10.41 -2.11 1.81
N ASN A 222 9.70 -1.87 2.91
CA ASN A 222 8.23 -1.84 3.02
C ASN A 222 7.50 -3.09 2.50
N ALA A 223 8.18 -4.25 2.41
CA ALA A 223 7.52 -5.51 2.10
C ALA A 223 6.67 -5.96 3.29
N THR A 224 5.56 -6.64 3.00
CA THR A 224 4.55 -7.02 4.00
C THR A 224 4.61 -8.52 4.35
N ALA A 225 3.78 -8.95 5.28
CA ALA A 225 3.54 -10.36 5.57
C ALA A 225 2.53 -11.01 4.58
N GLY A 226 1.87 -10.21 3.74
CA GLY A 226 0.87 -10.69 2.76
C GLY A 226 -0.01 -9.56 2.22
N CYS A 227 -0.12 -8.47 2.94
CA CYS A 227 -0.89 -7.30 2.58
C CYS A 227 -0.35 -6.59 1.32
N VAL A 228 -1.14 -5.64 0.82
CA VAL A 228 -0.71 -4.64 -0.16
C VAL A 228 -0.47 -3.32 0.55
N SER A 229 0.69 -2.70 0.36
CA SER A 229 0.96 -1.40 0.99
C SER A 229 1.36 -0.32 -0.01
N LEU A 230 1.05 0.94 0.34
CA LEU A 230 1.27 2.16 -0.43
C LEU A 230 1.92 3.25 0.43
N ALA A 231 2.49 4.26 -0.20
CA ALA A 231 2.80 5.51 0.48
C ALA A 231 1.51 6.17 1.02
N HIS A 232 1.60 6.88 2.15
CA HIS A 232 0.46 7.48 2.87
C HIS A 232 -0.51 8.22 1.95
N ASP A 233 -0.04 9.23 1.20
CA ASP A 233 -0.89 10.07 0.36
C ASP A 233 -1.56 9.28 -0.77
N HIS A 234 -0.86 8.27 -1.30
CA HIS A 234 -1.41 7.37 -2.29
C HIS A 234 -2.53 6.50 -1.71
N LEU A 235 -2.30 5.94 -0.51
CA LEU A 235 -3.30 5.15 0.18
C LEU A 235 -4.57 5.97 0.45
N VAL A 236 -4.43 7.14 1.08
CA VAL A 236 -5.56 8.04 1.38
C VAL A 236 -6.34 8.39 0.12
N SER A 237 -5.64 8.72 -0.97
CA SER A 237 -6.29 9.01 -2.26
C SER A 237 -7.07 7.82 -2.80
N VAL A 238 -6.53 6.61 -2.71
CA VAL A 238 -7.20 5.37 -3.14
C VAL A 238 -8.41 5.07 -2.26
N LEU A 239 -8.27 5.14 -0.94
CA LEU A 239 -9.39 4.87 -0.02
C LEU A 239 -10.55 5.86 -0.20
N ASN A 240 -10.25 7.15 -0.41
CA ASN A 240 -11.26 8.17 -0.67
C ASN A 240 -11.95 8.02 -2.05
N TRP A 241 -11.24 7.46 -3.03
CA TRP A 241 -11.80 7.20 -4.36
C TRP A 241 -12.75 6.01 -4.35
N LEU A 242 -12.53 5.01 -3.50
CA LEU A 242 -13.39 3.83 -3.41
C LEU A 242 -14.79 4.20 -2.91
N ASP A 243 -15.81 3.68 -3.62
CA ASP A 243 -17.21 3.91 -3.31
C ASP A 243 -17.93 2.56 -3.23
N PRO A 244 -18.49 2.17 -2.06
CA PRO A 244 -19.18 0.90 -1.90
C PRO A 244 -20.39 0.75 -2.85
N ALA A 245 -21.06 1.86 -3.22
CA ALA A 245 -22.16 1.85 -4.18
C ALA A 245 -21.74 1.45 -5.60
N LEU A 246 -20.45 1.51 -5.91
CA LEU A 246 -19.88 1.16 -7.21
C LEU A 246 -19.31 -0.28 -7.26
N SER A 247 -19.61 -1.09 -6.24
CA SER A 247 -19.19 -2.50 -6.14
C SER A 247 -17.71 -2.72 -6.48
N PRO A 248 -16.78 -2.03 -5.77
CA PRO A 248 -15.37 -2.10 -6.12
C PRO A 248 -14.78 -3.49 -5.93
N ARG A 249 -13.79 -3.82 -6.78
CA ARG A 249 -12.99 -5.04 -6.66
C ARG A 249 -11.49 -4.70 -6.68
N ILE A 250 -10.72 -5.58 -6.08
CA ILE A 250 -9.26 -5.57 -6.17
C ILE A 250 -8.80 -6.88 -6.79
N VAL A 251 -7.95 -6.79 -7.81
CA VAL A 251 -7.33 -7.93 -8.49
C VAL A 251 -5.86 -7.94 -8.14
N LEU A 252 -5.40 -9.04 -7.56
CA LEU A 252 -4.03 -9.29 -7.14
C LEU A 252 -3.43 -10.34 -8.06
N SER A 253 -2.44 -9.98 -8.90
CA SER A 253 -1.93 -10.93 -9.90
C SER A 253 -0.60 -10.50 -10.52
N PRO A 254 0.29 -11.43 -10.84
CA PRO A 254 1.33 -11.15 -11.81
C PRO A 254 0.72 -10.72 -13.15
N TYR A 255 1.35 -9.75 -13.85
CA TYR A 255 0.82 -9.24 -15.13
C TYR A 255 0.58 -10.34 -16.17
N ALA A 256 1.41 -11.39 -16.17
CA ALA A 256 1.28 -12.50 -17.11
C ALA A 256 0.01 -13.33 -16.89
N GLN A 257 -0.63 -13.25 -15.71
CA GLN A 257 -1.77 -14.06 -15.30
C GLN A 257 -3.10 -13.29 -15.28
N LEU A 258 -3.11 -11.99 -15.59
CA LEU A 258 -4.31 -11.15 -15.49
C LEU A 258 -5.51 -11.66 -16.33
N ASP A 259 -5.25 -12.34 -17.43
CA ASP A 259 -6.32 -12.90 -18.30
C ASP A 259 -7.05 -14.10 -17.65
N ARG A 260 -6.62 -14.56 -16.47
CA ARG A 260 -7.34 -15.59 -15.66
C ARG A 260 -8.57 -15.00 -14.94
N TYR A 261 -8.65 -13.70 -14.81
CA TYR A 261 -9.64 -13.00 -13.99
C TYR A 261 -10.62 -12.14 -14.77
#